data_eec73d49b03005e2c1804c991a3af253
#
_entry.id   eec73d49b03005e2c1804c991a3af253
#
_cell.length_a   1.000
_cell.length_b   1.000
_cell.length_c   1.000
_cell.angle_alpha   90.00
_cell.angle_beta   90.00
_cell.angle_gamma   90.00
#
_symmetry.space_group_name_H-M   'P 1'
#
loop_
_entity.id
_entity.type
_entity.pdbx_description
1 polymer ?
#
loop_
_entity_poly.entity_id
_entity_poly.type
_entity_poly.pdbx_seq_one_letter_code
_entity_poly.pdbx_strand_id
1 'polypeptide(L)'
;RVNCVVPGGIEPHAHISAPIMGHSEKTAPPEQVSLASMFGGTTSILDFAIQYPGISIGQALAERAHEWTGKSYADYSHHLMLLGEIPDRIMGGLHEFIEDGFATVKIFTTNIRPPEMAGEPRMVKMGHLHDLMETIHRTGAMLMVHAEDDDMVQHMYEKLARNENTEWWNMHLVHSNESEDVSFRRVIRVSEWTGSPVYFVHVSA
;
A
#
# COMPACT_ATOMS: atom_id res chain seq x y z
N ARG A 1 31.01 10.09 -23.11
CA ARG A 1 31.89 9.81 -21.96
C ARG A 1 30.99 9.63 -20.76
N VAL A 2 31.08 8.48 -20.08
CA VAL A 2 30.43 8.26 -18.81
C VAL A 2 31.35 8.84 -17.74
N ASN A 3 30.86 9.83 -16.99
CA ASN A 3 31.65 10.49 -15.96
C ASN A 3 31.41 9.89 -14.55
N CYS A 4 30.31 9.15 -14.37
CA CYS A 4 29.96 8.49 -13.13
C CYS A 4 29.12 7.23 -13.42
N VAL A 5 29.38 6.15 -12.69
CA VAL A 5 28.58 4.94 -12.69
C VAL A 5 28.02 4.75 -11.29
N VAL A 6 26.73 4.60 -11.17
CA VAL A 6 26.02 4.36 -9.92
C VAL A 6 25.16 3.11 -10.03
N PRO A 7 24.78 2.46 -8.91
CA PRO A 7 23.77 1.40 -8.92
C PRO A 7 22.46 1.90 -9.56
N GLY A 8 21.72 1.00 -10.22
CA GLY A 8 20.39 1.32 -10.70
C GLY A 8 19.43 1.69 -9.57
N GLY A 9 18.45 2.52 -9.86
CA GLY A 9 17.42 2.91 -8.91
C GLY A 9 16.52 1.74 -8.51
N ILE A 10 15.97 1.79 -7.32
CA ILE A 10 14.93 0.89 -6.84
C ILE A 10 13.64 1.69 -6.69
N GLU A 11 12.56 1.27 -7.36
CA GLU A 11 11.21 1.78 -7.13
C GLU A 11 10.54 0.92 -6.04
N PRO A 12 10.40 1.42 -4.82
CA PRO A 12 9.89 0.61 -3.70
C PRO A 12 8.38 0.67 -3.54
N HIS A 13 7.64 1.39 -4.39
CA HIS A 13 6.20 1.60 -4.21
C HIS A 13 5.46 1.87 -5.52
N ALA A 14 5.31 0.86 -6.36
CA ALA A 14 4.61 0.97 -7.63
C ALA A 14 3.31 0.14 -7.65
N HIS A 15 2.21 0.76 -8.12
CA HIS A 15 0.93 0.07 -8.34
C HIS A 15 0.78 -0.25 -9.83
N ILE A 16 1.22 -1.43 -10.26
CA ILE A 16 1.30 -1.86 -11.66
C ILE A 16 0.17 -2.83 -11.96
N SER A 17 -0.49 -2.73 -13.12
CA SER A 17 -1.73 -3.47 -13.43
C SER A 17 -2.77 -3.42 -12.30
N ALA A 18 -2.73 -2.37 -11.48
CA ALA A 18 -3.61 -2.23 -10.34
C ALA A 18 -4.98 -1.70 -10.78
N PRO A 19 -6.07 -2.15 -10.16
CA PRO A 19 -7.40 -1.61 -10.43
C PRO A 19 -7.46 -0.11 -10.13
N ILE A 20 -7.98 0.68 -11.06
CA ILE A 20 -8.27 2.09 -10.84
C ILE A 20 -9.67 2.20 -10.25
N MET A 21 -9.79 2.83 -9.07
CA MET A 21 -11.08 2.96 -8.38
C MET A 21 -12.10 3.70 -9.25
N GLY A 22 -13.31 3.14 -9.34
CA GLY A 22 -14.39 3.71 -10.14
C GLY A 22 -14.27 3.49 -11.65
N HIS A 23 -13.23 2.77 -12.12
CA HIS A 23 -13.01 2.47 -13.54
C HIS A 23 -12.88 0.96 -13.79
N SER A 24 -13.18 0.54 -15.01
CA SER A 24 -12.92 -0.84 -15.48
C SER A 24 -11.45 -1.06 -15.89
N GLU A 25 -10.70 0.01 -15.99
CA GLU A 25 -9.31 0.01 -16.42
C GLU A 25 -8.35 -0.29 -15.27
N LYS A 26 -7.15 -0.72 -15.64
CA LYS A 26 -6.03 -0.91 -14.71
C LYS A 26 -4.91 0.07 -15.06
N THR A 27 -4.01 0.29 -14.11
CA THR A 27 -2.73 0.97 -14.38
C THR A 27 -1.90 0.17 -15.39
N ALA A 28 -0.84 0.78 -15.95
CA ALA A 28 -0.03 0.18 -16.99
C ALA A 28 0.56 -1.19 -16.58
N PRO A 29 0.70 -2.14 -17.52
CA PRO A 29 1.16 -3.49 -17.22
C PRO A 29 2.68 -3.58 -17.02
N PRO A 30 3.21 -4.71 -16.45
CA PRO A 30 4.62 -4.89 -16.11
C PRO A 30 5.60 -4.60 -17.26
N GLU A 31 5.28 -5.06 -18.47
CA GLU A 31 6.15 -4.87 -19.65
C GLU A 31 6.34 -3.39 -20.03
N GLN A 32 5.30 -2.58 -19.88
CA GLN A 32 5.38 -1.14 -20.20
C GLN A 32 6.12 -0.38 -19.10
N VAL A 33 5.77 -0.64 -17.84
CA VAL A 33 6.35 0.07 -16.70
C VAL A 33 7.81 -0.29 -16.52
N SER A 34 8.18 -1.57 -16.57
CA SER A 34 9.57 -1.99 -16.41
C SER A 34 10.47 -1.48 -17.54
N LEU A 35 9.97 -1.47 -18.77
CA LEU A 35 10.74 -0.88 -19.89
C LEU A 35 10.96 0.61 -19.68
N ALA A 36 9.91 1.37 -19.33
CA ALA A 36 10.03 2.80 -19.07
C ALA A 36 10.97 3.10 -17.88
N SER A 37 10.89 2.29 -16.81
CA SER A 37 11.74 2.38 -15.63
C SER A 37 13.23 2.21 -15.98
N MET A 38 13.57 1.24 -16.82
CA MET A 38 14.94 1.01 -17.29
C MET A 38 15.49 2.23 -18.05
N PHE A 39 14.68 2.89 -18.87
CA PHE A 39 15.08 4.14 -19.53
C PHE A 39 15.29 5.29 -18.52
N GLY A 40 14.60 5.27 -17.39
CA GLY A 40 14.77 6.22 -16.27
C GLY A 40 15.94 5.88 -15.34
N GLY A 41 16.59 4.70 -15.53
CA GLY A 41 17.68 4.25 -14.66
C GLY A 41 17.23 3.44 -13.44
N THR A 42 15.95 3.08 -13.34
CA THR A 42 15.41 2.18 -12.30
C THR A 42 15.53 0.74 -12.79
N THR A 43 16.21 -0.10 -12.03
CA THR A 43 16.52 -1.50 -12.38
C THR A 43 15.80 -2.53 -11.53
N SER A 44 15.13 -2.10 -10.46
CA SER A 44 14.36 -2.98 -9.57
C SER A 44 13.04 -2.30 -9.19
N ILE A 45 11.94 -3.06 -9.19
CA ILE A 45 10.59 -2.56 -8.92
C ILE A 45 9.93 -3.45 -7.88
N LEU A 46 9.35 -2.83 -6.84
CA LEU A 46 8.52 -3.53 -5.87
C LEU A 46 7.06 -3.09 -6.04
N ASP A 47 6.23 -4.05 -6.39
CA ASP A 47 4.81 -3.91 -6.62
C ASP A 47 4.02 -4.61 -5.50
N PHE A 48 2.69 -4.67 -5.58
CA PHE A 48 1.83 -5.16 -4.50
C PHE A 48 1.05 -6.42 -4.90
N ALA A 49 1.22 -7.49 -4.12
CA ALA A 49 0.30 -8.62 -4.11
C ALA A 49 -0.85 -8.29 -3.15
N ILE A 50 -2.05 -8.11 -3.69
CA ILE A 50 -3.22 -7.68 -2.91
C ILE A 50 -3.97 -8.90 -2.39
N GLN A 51 -4.02 -9.04 -1.06
CA GLN A 51 -4.85 -10.06 -0.42
C GLN A 51 -6.29 -9.54 -0.32
N TYR A 52 -7.14 -10.01 -1.20
CA TYR A 52 -8.58 -9.74 -1.15
C TYR A 52 -9.30 -10.68 -0.17
N PRO A 53 -10.47 -10.28 0.37
CA PRO A 53 -11.30 -11.18 1.15
C PRO A 53 -11.57 -12.50 0.40
N GLY A 54 -11.37 -13.63 1.09
CA GLY A 54 -11.64 -14.95 0.52
C GLY A 54 -10.43 -15.67 -0.09
N ILE A 55 -9.35 -14.98 -0.46
CA ILE A 55 -8.11 -15.61 -0.94
C ILE A 55 -7.05 -15.70 0.16
N SER A 56 -6.11 -16.64 0.02
CA SER A 56 -4.96 -16.75 0.91
C SER A 56 -3.83 -15.80 0.47
N ILE A 57 -2.85 -15.59 1.35
CA ILE A 57 -1.63 -14.85 1.01
C ILE A 57 -0.90 -15.53 -0.16
N GLY A 58 -0.73 -16.85 -0.10
CA GLY A 58 -0.07 -17.61 -1.16
C GLY A 58 -0.77 -17.49 -2.53
N GLN A 59 -2.12 -17.46 -2.54
CA GLN A 59 -2.86 -17.20 -3.78
C GLN A 59 -2.61 -15.78 -4.31
N ALA A 60 -2.67 -14.76 -3.46
CA ALA A 60 -2.41 -13.38 -3.86
C ALA A 60 -1.02 -13.22 -4.49
N LEU A 61 -0.01 -13.87 -3.90
CA LEU A 61 1.36 -13.89 -4.43
C LEU A 61 1.48 -14.63 -5.75
N ALA A 62 0.89 -15.83 -5.83
CA ALA A 62 0.96 -16.64 -7.05
C ALA A 62 0.29 -15.94 -8.24
N GLU A 63 -0.87 -15.32 -8.02
CA GLU A 63 -1.56 -14.53 -9.04
C GLU A 63 -0.71 -13.34 -9.49
N ARG A 64 -0.08 -12.63 -8.53
CA ARG A 64 0.77 -11.49 -8.84
C ARG A 64 2.05 -11.91 -9.58
N ALA A 65 2.72 -12.96 -9.11
CA ALA A 65 3.89 -13.51 -9.78
C ALA A 65 3.59 -13.95 -11.20
N HIS A 66 2.44 -14.59 -11.44
CA HIS A 66 2.00 -14.99 -12.78
C HIS A 66 1.83 -13.78 -13.72
N GLU A 67 1.33 -12.66 -13.22
CA GLU A 67 1.15 -11.42 -14.01
C GLU A 67 2.51 -10.82 -14.46
N TRP A 68 3.57 -11.01 -13.68
CA TRP A 68 4.90 -10.48 -13.94
C TRP A 68 5.84 -11.42 -14.69
N THR A 69 5.69 -12.73 -14.50
CA THR A 69 6.61 -13.76 -15.03
C THR A 69 6.79 -13.64 -16.55
N GLY A 70 8.02 -13.45 -16.97
CA GLY A 70 8.39 -13.36 -18.40
C GLY A 70 8.01 -12.03 -19.08
N LYS A 71 7.53 -11.03 -18.34
CA LYS A 71 7.08 -9.75 -18.88
C LYS A 71 7.92 -8.56 -18.45
N SER A 72 8.75 -8.70 -17.42
CA SER A 72 9.55 -7.59 -16.90
C SER A 72 10.91 -7.49 -17.56
N TYR A 73 11.36 -6.26 -17.80
CA TYR A 73 12.72 -5.91 -18.21
C TYR A 73 13.63 -5.55 -17.03
N ALA A 74 13.04 -5.32 -15.85
CA ALA A 74 13.75 -5.00 -14.61
C ALA A 74 13.59 -6.15 -13.61
N ASP A 75 14.43 -6.20 -12.59
CA ASP A 75 14.21 -7.07 -11.44
C ASP A 75 12.93 -6.63 -10.69
N TYR A 76 12.23 -7.58 -10.10
CA TYR A 76 10.99 -7.26 -9.38
C TYR A 76 10.77 -8.14 -8.16
N SER A 77 10.01 -7.61 -7.22
CA SER A 77 9.45 -8.34 -6.08
C SER A 77 8.11 -7.74 -5.69
N HIS A 78 7.48 -8.28 -4.65
CA HIS A 78 6.15 -7.85 -4.23
C HIS A 78 6.10 -7.59 -2.72
N HIS A 79 5.41 -6.52 -2.35
CA HIS A 79 4.91 -6.32 -0.99
C HIS A 79 3.56 -7.03 -0.84
N LEU A 80 3.27 -7.55 0.34
CA LEU A 80 1.92 -7.99 0.66
C LEU A 80 1.05 -6.78 1.02
N MET A 81 -0.07 -6.58 0.34
CA MET A 81 -1.06 -5.56 0.71
C MET A 81 -2.28 -6.21 1.35
N LEU A 82 -2.57 -5.84 2.58
CA LEU A 82 -3.76 -6.26 3.33
C LEU A 82 -4.81 -5.14 3.29
N LEU A 83 -6.04 -5.50 3.02
CA LEU A 83 -7.16 -4.56 2.91
C LEU A 83 -8.25 -4.86 3.93
N GLY A 84 -8.70 -3.82 4.65
CA GLY A 84 -9.79 -3.91 5.60
C GLY A 84 -9.45 -4.69 6.85
N GLU A 85 -10.45 -5.38 7.40
CA GLU A 85 -10.28 -6.24 8.57
C GLU A 85 -9.44 -7.48 8.22
N ILE A 86 -8.41 -7.74 9.04
CA ILE A 86 -7.47 -8.84 8.80
C ILE A 86 -7.93 -10.06 9.60
N PRO A 87 -8.42 -11.14 8.96
CA PRO A 87 -8.83 -12.35 9.68
C PRO A 87 -7.63 -13.06 10.35
N ASP A 88 -7.87 -13.75 11.48
CA ASP A 88 -6.85 -14.51 12.23
C ASP A 88 -6.05 -15.48 11.36
N ARG A 89 -6.72 -16.13 10.39
CA ARG A 89 -6.05 -17.03 9.43
C ARG A 89 -5.00 -16.32 8.56
N ILE A 90 -5.22 -15.05 8.23
CA ILE A 90 -4.26 -14.24 7.47
C ILE A 90 -3.11 -13.81 8.38
N MET A 91 -3.43 -13.37 9.60
CA MET A 91 -2.41 -13.05 10.61
C MET A 91 -1.50 -14.25 10.91
N GLY A 92 -2.07 -15.46 11.05
CA GLY A 92 -1.31 -16.68 11.26
C GLY A 92 -0.41 -17.08 10.09
N GLY A 93 -0.78 -16.73 8.86
CA GLY A 93 0.01 -17.02 7.65
C GLY A 93 1.15 -16.04 7.36
N LEU A 94 1.22 -14.91 8.07
CA LEU A 94 2.24 -13.89 7.81
C LEU A 94 3.66 -14.37 8.04
N HIS A 95 3.88 -15.28 8.99
CA HIS A 95 5.20 -15.81 9.31
C HIS A 95 5.82 -16.54 8.11
N GLU A 96 5.09 -17.47 7.50
CA GLU A 96 5.56 -18.25 6.33
C GLU A 96 5.91 -17.30 5.17
N PHE A 97 5.05 -16.32 4.91
CA PHE A 97 5.26 -15.31 3.89
C PHE A 97 6.57 -14.53 4.08
N ILE A 98 6.86 -14.13 5.33
CA ILE A 98 8.06 -13.38 5.67
C ILE A 98 9.30 -14.25 5.57
N GLU A 99 9.22 -15.52 5.97
CA GLU A 99 10.32 -16.50 5.82
C GLU A 99 10.65 -16.79 4.35
N ASP A 100 9.65 -16.73 3.47
CA ASP A 100 9.83 -16.85 2.00
C ASP A 100 10.52 -15.62 1.36
N GLY A 101 10.84 -14.60 2.16
CA GLY A 101 11.59 -13.42 1.74
C GLY A 101 10.75 -12.18 1.42
N PHE A 102 9.43 -12.22 1.63
CA PHE A 102 8.54 -11.07 1.43
C PHE A 102 8.39 -10.26 2.74
N ALA A 103 9.40 -9.51 3.08
CA ALA A 103 9.57 -8.90 4.40
C ALA A 103 8.76 -7.61 4.64
N THR A 104 7.81 -7.27 3.79
CA THR A 104 7.06 -6.01 3.91
C THR A 104 5.56 -6.21 3.72
N VAL A 105 4.79 -5.60 4.62
CA VAL A 105 3.32 -5.65 4.63
C VAL A 105 2.76 -4.23 4.53
N LYS A 106 1.89 -3.98 3.56
CA LYS A 106 1.24 -2.68 3.32
C LYS A 106 -0.18 -2.67 3.84
N ILE A 107 -0.55 -1.59 4.52
CA ILE A 107 -1.91 -1.30 4.97
C ILE A 107 -2.30 0.17 4.72
N PHE A 108 -3.58 0.45 4.97
CA PHE A 108 -4.17 1.80 4.98
C PHE A 108 -4.81 2.07 6.35
N THR A 109 -4.67 3.29 6.87
CA THR A 109 -5.39 3.74 8.08
C THR A 109 -6.66 4.52 7.74
N THR A 110 -6.92 4.77 6.46
CA THR A 110 -8.13 5.39 5.94
C THR A 110 -8.78 4.56 4.85
N ASN A 111 -10.09 4.67 4.73
CA ASN A 111 -10.82 4.20 3.57
C ASN A 111 -10.69 5.25 2.47
N ILE A 112 -9.72 5.07 1.58
CA ILE A 112 -9.34 6.02 0.51
C ILE A 112 -10.42 6.24 -0.56
N ARG A 113 -11.66 5.83 -0.30
CA ARG A 113 -12.82 5.97 -1.20
C ARG A 113 -13.85 6.92 -0.62
N PRO A 114 -14.55 7.70 -1.45
CA PRO A 114 -15.74 8.42 -1.01
C PRO A 114 -16.78 7.49 -0.38
N PRO A 115 -17.56 7.96 0.63
CA PRO A 115 -18.54 7.12 1.33
C PRO A 115 -19.59 6.47 0.42
N GLU A 116 -19.97 7.14 -0.66
CA GLU A 116 -20.96 6.67 -1.64
C GLU A 116 -20.42 5.60 -2.60
N MET A 117 -19.12 5.39 -2.65
CA MET A 117 -18.52 4.35 -3.48
C MET A 117 -18.68 2.99 -2.80
N ALA A 118 -19.49 2.12 -3.38
CA ALA A 118 -19.75 0.77 -2.86
C ALA A 118 -18.47 -0.08 -2.73
N GLY A 119 -18.47 -1.00 -1.77
CA GLY A 119 -17.43 -2.01 -1.54
C GLY A 119 -16.95 -2.05 -0.10
N GLU A 120 -16.21 -3.10 0.23
CA GLU A 120 -15.68 -3.31 1.58
C GLU A 120 -14.67 -2.22 1.98
N PRO A 121 -14.65 -1.80 3.26
CA PRO A 121 -13.65 -0.88 3.77
C PRO A 121 -12.23 -1.38 3.50
N ARG A 122 -11.33 -0.47 3.16
CA ARG A 122 -9.91 -0.81 2.91
C ARG A 122 -9.01 -0.52 4.09
N MET A 123 -9.46 0.30 5.02
CA MET A 123 -8.70 0.66 6.20
C MET A 123 -8.55 -0.48 7.20
N VAL A 124 -7.41 -0.51 7.87
CA VAL A 124 -7.17 -1.35 9.05
C VAL A 124 -7.45 -0.51 10.31
N LYS A 125 -8.34 -1.00 11.17
CA LYS A 125 -8.68 -0.34 12.44
C LYS A 125 -7.51 -0.41 13.42
N MET A 126 -7.42 0.54 14.35
CA MET A 126 -6.29 0.66 15.29
C MET A 126 -6.03 -0.59 16.14
N GLY A 127 -7.07 -1.35 16.53
CA GLY A 127 -6.87 -2.63 17.22
C GLY A 127 -6.16 -3.66 16.37
N HIS A 128 -6.62 -3.86 15.15
CA HIS A 128 -5.95 -4.77 14.19
C HIS A 128 -4.55 -4.27 13.81
N LEU A 129 -4.34 -2.95 13.74
CA LEU A 129 -3.01 -2.39 13.53
C LEU A 129 -2.05 -2.77 14.65
N HIS A 130 -2.51 -2.70 15.91
CA HIS A 130 -1.71 -3.11 17.07
C HIS A 130 -1.31 -4.59 16.96
N ASP A 131 -2.26 -5.49 16.74
CA ASP A 131 -2.01 -6.94 16.62
C ASP A 131 -1.10 -7.27 15.44
N LEU A 132 -1.28 -6.57 14.31
CA LEU A 132 -0.42 -6.69 13.14
C LEU A 132 1.02 -6.24 13.47
N MET A 133 1.18 -5.11 14.15
CA MET A 133 2.50 -4.59 14.53
C MET A 133 3.23 -5.53 15.50
N GLU A 134 2.54 -6.15 16.45
CA GLU A 134 3.14 -7.18 17.30
C GLU A 134 3.64 -8.38 16.47
N THR A 135 2.87 -8.79 15.46
CA THR A 135 3.26 -9.88 14.57
C THR A 135 4.47 -9.48 13.70
N ILE A 136 4.47 -8.27 13.13
CA ILE A 136 5.59 -7.71 12.38
C ILE A 136 6.87 -7.66 13.23
N HIS A 137 6.77 -7.19 14.47
CA HIS A 137 7.90 -7.15 15.40
C HIS A 137 8.51 -8.55 15.62
N ARG A 138 7.67 -9.56 15.86
CA ARG A 138 8.13 -10.95 16.12
C ARG A 138 8.76 -11.61 14.90
N THR A 139 8.36 -11.23 13.70
CA THR A 139 8.83 -11.84 12.44
C THR A 139 10.00 -11.10 11.80
N GLY A 140 10.35 -9.91 12.31
CA GLY A 140 11.41 -9.08 11.73
C GLY A 140 11.06 -8.43 10.40
N ALA A 141 9.77 -8.38 10.06
CA ALA A 141 9.27 -7.69 8.87
C ALA A 141 9.15 -6.18 9.08
N MET A 142 8.71 -5.45 8.06
CA MET A 142 8.43 -4.01 8.10
C MET A 142 6.99 -3.73 7.69
N LEU A 143 6.31 -2.88 8.45
CA LEU A 143 4.99 -2.39 8.11
C LEU A 143 5.08 -1.12 7.26
N MET A 144 4.49 -1.14 6.07
CA MET A 144 4.30 0.03 5.20
C MET A 144 2.90 0.59 5.42
N VAL A 145 2.79 1.89 5.69
CA VAL A 145 1.50 2.50 6.04
C VAL A 145 1.18 3.69 5.15
N HIS A 146 0.03 3.61 4.46
CA HIS A 146 -0.67 4.78 3.96
C HIS A 146 -1.43 5.38 5.14
N ALA A 147 -0.93 6.50 5.65
CA ALA A 147 -1.35 7.04 6.93
C ALA A 147 -2.13 8.35 6.77
N GLU A 148 -3.45 8.25 6.85
CA GLU A 148 -4.37 9.39 6.94
C GLU A 148 -5.43 9.08 8.00
N ASP A 149 -5.96 10.10 8.65
CA ASP A 149 -7.06 9.97 9.61
C ASP A 149 -8.39 9.79 8.88
N ASP A 150 -9.03 8.63 9.07
CA ASP A 150 -10.24 8.26 8.33
C ASP A 150 -11.42 9.19 8.63
N ASP A 151 -11.60 9.61 9.88
CA ASP A 151 -12.69 10.52 10.25
C ASP A 151 -12.57 11.86 9.52
N MET A 152 -11.35 12.39 9.41
CA MET A 152 -11.08 13.64 8.69
C MET A 152 -11.33 13.49 7.19
N VAL A 153 -10.82 12.43 6.58
CA VAL A 153 -10.97 12.14 5.15
C VAL A 153 -12.44 11.96 4.78
N GLN A 154 -13.17 11.11 5.49
CA GLN A 154 -14.58 10.83 5.19
C GLN A 154 -15.46 12.06 5.44
N HIS A 155 -15.22 12.82 6.52
CA HIS A 155 -15.91 14.08 6.77
C HIS A 155 -15.74 15.08 5.61
N MET A 156 -14.54 15.19 5.05
CA MET A 156 -14.26 16.11 3.94
C MET A 156 -14.90 15.64 2.63
N TYR A 157 -14.94 14.36 2.34
CA TYR A 157 -15.71 13.83 1.19
C TYR A 157 -17.18 14.25 1.29
N GLU A 158 -17.82 13.99 2.43
CA GLU A 158 -19.20 14.36 2.67
C GLU A 158 -19.43 15.88 2.57
N LYS A 159 -18.52 16.68 3.12
CA LYS A 159 -18.61 18.16 3.09
C LYS A 159 -18.52 18.69 1.66
N LEU A 160 -17.61 18.19 0.85
CA LEU A 160 -17.47 18.59 -0.55
C LEU A 160 -18.69 18.16 -1.36
N ALA A 161 -19.22 16.95 -1.14
CA ALA A 161 -20.42 16.46 -1.80
C ALA A 161 -21.65 17.34 -1.47
N ARG A 162 -21.86 17.70 -0.18
CA ARG A 162 -22.94 18.60 0.22
C ARG A 162 -22.86 20.00 -0.39
N ASN A 163 -21.64 20.46 -0.67
CA ASN A 163 -21.39 21.79 -1.25
C ASN A 163 -21.25 21.78 -2.78
N GLU A 164 -21.54 20.67 -3.43
CA GLU A 164 -21.40 20.46 -4.88
C GLU A 164 -19.99 20.78 -5.42
N ASN A 165 -18.94 20.54 -4.63
CA ASN A 165 -17.52 20.79 -4.94
C ASN A 165 -16.75 19.48 -5.11
N THR A 166 -17.25 18.58 -5.95
CA THR A 166 -16.72 17.22 -6.12
C THR A 166 -15.67 17.08 -7.23
N GLU A 167 -15.19 18.19 -7.77
CA GLU A 167 -14.19 18.18 -8.84
C GLU A 167 -12.84 17.66 -8.32
N TRP A 168 -12.13 16.94 -9.18
CA TRP A 168 -10.86 16.25 -8.85
C TRP A 168 -9.77 17.18 -8.28
N TRP A 169 -9.74 18.46 -8.64
CA TRP A 169 -8.76 19.42 -8.10
C TRP A 169 -9.01 19.78 -6.63
N ASN A 170 -10.14 19.39 -6.07
CA ASN A 170 -10.44 19.55 -4.64
C ASN A 170 -9.94 18.38 -3.78
N MET A 171 -9.33 17.36 -4.38
CA MET A 171 -8.83 16.18 -3.64
C MET A 171 -7.82 16.52 -2.54
N HIS A 172 -7.03 17.56 -2.72
CA HIS A 172 -6.10 18.04 -1.69
C HIS A 172 -6.78 18.54 -0.41
N LEU A 173 -8.07 18.88 -0.46
CA LEU A 173 -8.87 19.26 0.71
C LEU A 173 -9.34 18.02 1.48
N VAL A 174 -9.51 16.90 0.80
CA VAL A 174 -9.89 15.61 1.39
C VAL A 174 -8.68 14.95 2.03
N HIS A 175 -7.63 14.79 1.25
CA HIS A 175 -6.36 14.16 1.65
C HIS A 175 -5.39 15.25 2.11
N SER A 176 -5.66 15.80 3.31
CA SER A 176 -4.92 16.96 3.82
C SER A 176 -3.69 16.54 4.64
N ASN A 177 -2.70 17.45 4.71
CA ASN A 177 -1.52 17.25 5.54
C ASN A 177 -1.87 17.06 7.02
N GLU A 178 -2.95 17.69 7.51
CA GLU A 178 -3.41 17.54 8.88
C GLU A 178 -3.91 16.12 9.16
N SER A 179 -4.60 15.49 8.18
CA SER A 179 -5.04 14.10 8.32
C SER A 179 -3.85 13.13 8.34
N GLU A 180 -2.81 13.38 7.53
CA GLU A 180 -1.56 12.64 7.59
C GLU A 180 -0.86 12.80 8.95
N ASP A 181 -0.67 14.04 9.46
CA ASP A 181 0.00 14.29 10.74
C ASP A 181 -0.68 13.59 11.91
N VAL A 182 -2.01 13.66 11.99
CA VAL A 182 -2.78 12.96 13.03
C VAL A 182 -2.57 11.46 12.96
N SER A 183 -2.65 10.88 11.76
CA SER A 183 -2.45 9.45 11.57
C SER A 183 -1.02 9.01 11.86
N PHE A 184 0.00 9.76 11.41
CA PHE A 184 1.40 9.47 11.72
C PHE A 184 1.64 9.37 13.22
N ARG A 185 1.16 10.33 14.00
CA ARG A 185 1.32 10.32 15.47
C ARG A 185 0.69 9.10 16.11
N ARG A 186 -0.49 8.70 15.66
CA ARG A 186 -1.18 7.49 16.15
C ARG A 186 -0.40 6.22 15.82
N VAL A 187 0.05 6.08 14.57
CA VAL A 187 0.81 4.91 14.11
C VAL A 187 2.18 4.83 14.79
N ILE A 188 2.91 5.95 14.90
CA ILE A 188 4.19 6.02 15.61
C ILE A 188 4.01 5.57 17.07
N ARG A 189 2.93 6.00 17.73
CA ARG A 189 2.70 5.61 19.12
C ARG A 189 2.47 4.11 19.28
N VAL A 190 1.75 3.47 18.36
CA VAL A 190 1.59 2.01 18.36
C VAL A 190 2.92 1.32 18.07
N SER A 191 3.70 1.83 17.11
CA SER A 191 5.05 1.33 16.81
C SER A 191 5.98 1.38 18.03
N GLU A 192 5.97 2.48 18.80
CA GLU A 192 6.74 2.58 20.04
C GLU A 192 6.33 1.53 21.10
N TRP A 193 5.03 1.25 21.23
CA TRP A 193 4.53 0.27 22.19
C TRP A 193 4.86 -1.18 21.80
N THR A 194 4.81 -1.49 20.51
CA THR A 194 5.03 -2.86 19.98
C THR A 194 6.49 -3.14 19.62
N GLY A 195 7.30 -2.09 19.42
CA GLY A 195 8.67 -2.20 18.89
C GLY A 195 8.72 -2.51 17.39
N SER A 196 7.59 -2.45 16.67
CA SER A 196 7.50 -2.76 15.26
C SER A 196 8.11 -1.65 14.39
N PRO A 197 8.98 -1.97 13.41
CA PRO A 197 9.43 -0.99 12.43
C PRO A 197 8.29 -0.58 11.50
N VAL A 198 8.24 0.72 11.18
CA VAL A 198 7.22 1.32 10.30
C VAL A 198 7.90 2.13 9.21
N TYR A 199 7.37 2.02 8.00
CA TYR A 199 7.70 2.83 6.84
C TYR A 199 6.46 3.59 6.37
N PHE A 200 6.45 4.90 6.51
CA PHE A 200 5.40 5.74 5.94
C PHE A 200 5.69 5.97 4.46
N VAL A 201 4.69 5.73 3.62
CA VAL A 201 4.81 5.88 2.17
C VAL A 201 4.28 7.26 1.74
N HIS A 202 4.74 7.77 0.60
CA HIS A 202 4.26 8.99 -0.09
C HIS A 202 3.85 10.13 0.86
N VAL A 203 4.70 10.46 1.82
CA VAL A 203 4.47 11.52 2.82
C VAL A 203 4.36 12.89 2.17
N SER A 204 3.28 13.65 2.48
CA SER A 204 3.02 14.99 1.99
C SER A 204 3.00 16.06 3.10
N ALA A 205 2.86 15.65 4.37
CA ALA A 205 2.82 16.53 5.55
C ALA A 205 4.21 17.00 5.99
#